data_799788c3f246a95a07b73a86d57a93be
#
_entry.id   799788c3f246a95a07b73a86d57a93be
#
_cell.length_a   1.000
_cell.length_b   1.000
_cell.length_c   1.000
_cell.angle_alpha   90.00
_cell.angle_beta   90.00
_cell.angle_gamma   90.00
#
_symmetry.space_group_name_H-M   'P 1'
#
loop_
_entity.id
_entity.type
_entity.pdbx_description
1 polymer ?
#
loop_
_entity_poly.entity_id
_entity_poly.type
_entity_poly.pdbx_seq_one_letter_code
_entity_poly.pdbx_strand_id
1 'polypeptide(L)'
;KGQKVHENVNWISPIFVIPKFQNKGIASNVIKQLFDIYPNTIEWWLSTIKQEEKNCHLYEKCGFVRTGDEIVVNENMTLVFYVKSYIEVRRFKEEDAKEVRNLIVRNFLEINSKDYGISAMEKLAKVYNVEKVLNVASYAHMYVFEFDGKIVGTGSISSFWGSETESILLSIFVLPEF
;
A
#
# COMPACT_ATOMS: atom_id res chain seq x y z
N LYS A 1 20.65 -12.02 4.48
CA LYS A 1 19.39 -11.90 5.27
C LYS A 1 18.29 -11.67 4.23
N GLY A 2 17.46 -12.69 3.96
CA GLY A 2 16.39 -12.59 2.97
C GLY A 2 15.38 -11.55 3.41
N GLN A 3 15.04 -10.63 2.50
CA GLN A 3 13.86 -9.80 2.66
C GLN A 3 12.65 -10.73 2.82
N LYS A 4 11.86 -10.55 3.88
CA LYS A 4 10.52 -11.14 3.95
C LYS A 4 9.75 -10.56 2.77
N VAL A 5 9.50 -11.36 1.75
CA VAL A 5 8.54 -11.04 0.70
C VAL A 5 7.18 -11.06 1.42
N HIS A 6 6.47 -9.96 1.41
CA HIS A 6 5.09 -9.92 1.92
C HIS A 6 4.27 -10.88 1.06
N GLU A 7 3.49 -11.77 1.67
CA GLU A 7 2.76 -12.86 0.99
C GLU A 7 1.81 -12.36 -0.11
N ASN A 8 1.44 -11.07 -0.07
CA ASN A 8 0.48 -10.45 -0.98
C ASN A 8 1.11 -9.40 -1.93
N VAL A 9 2.45 -9.38 -2.05
CA VAL A 9 3.16 -8.50 -2.99
C VAL A 9 3.86 -9.37 -4.04
N ASN A 10 3.50 -9.16 -5.30
CA ASN A 10 4.03 -9.94 -6.40
C ASN A 10 4.92 -9.09 -7.32
N TRP A 11 5.98 -9.71 -7.81
CA TRP A 11 6.90 -9.10 -8.77
C TRP A 11 6.76 -9.78 -10.13
N ILE A 12 6.48 -8.99 -11.17
CA ILE A 12 6.48 -9.49 -12.54
C ILE A 12 7.92 -9.48 -13.07
N SER A 13 8.46 -10.67 -13.28
CA SER A 13 9.73 -10.87 -13.99
C SER A 13 9.61 -10.55 -15.48
N PRO A 14 10.72 -10.41 -16.24
CA PRO A 14 10.64 -10.03 -17.65
C PRO A 14 9.69 -10.90 -18.46
N ILE A 15 8.79 -10.26 -19.19
CA ILE A 15 7.87 -10.90 -20.14
C ILE A 15 8.48 -10.76 -21.53
N PHE A 16 8.68 -11.88 -22.20
CA PHE A 16 9.17 -11.90 -23.58
C PHE A 16 8.13 -12.46 -24.53
N VAL A 17 7.86 -11.75 -25.61
CA VAL A 17 7.02 -12.22 -26.70
C VAL A 17 7.90 -12.40 -27.95
N ILE A 18 7.84 -13.60 -28.55
CA ILE A 18 8.58 -13.90 -29.76
C ILE A 18 8.23 -12.87 -30.86
N PRO A 19 9.22 -12.31 -31.61
CA PRO A 19 9.02 -11.17 -32.50
C PRO A 19 7.82 -11.29 -33.44
N LYS A 20 7.61 -12.44 -34.08
CA LYS A 20 6.49 -12.69 -34.99
C LYS A 20 5.08 -12.59 -34.36
N PHE A 21 5.01 -12.58 -33.00
CA PHE A 21 3.78 -12.48 -32.23
C PHE A 21 3.64 -11.16 -31.48
N GLN A 22 4.62 -10.26 -31.56
CA GLN A 22 4.53 -8.94 -30.97
C GLN A 22 3.44 -8.08 -31.61
N ASN A 23 3.05 -7.00 -30.95
CA ASN A 23 2.01 -6.05 -31.37
C ASN A 23 0.60 -6.66 -31.56
N LYS A 24 0.34 -7.84 -30.99
CA LYS A 24 -0.97 -8.54 -31.01
C LYS A 24 -1.68 -8.52 -29.65
N GLY A 25 -1.24 -7.71 -28.71
CA GLY A 25 -1.84 -7.61 -27.37
C GLY A 25 -1.50 -8.76 -26.42
N ILE A 26 -0.61 -9.71 -26.80
CA ILE A 26 -0.31 -10.90 -26.01
C ILE A 26 0.24 -10.54 -24.64
N ALA A 27 1.22 -9.64 -24.57
CA ALA A 27 1.82 -9.25 -23.28
C ALA A 27 0.80 -8.62 -22.32
N SER A 28 -0.03 -7.70 -22.80
CA SER A 28 -1.09 -7.09 -21.97
C SER A 28 -2.15 -8.10 -21.54
N ASN A 29 -2.45 -9.10 -22.38
CA ASN A 29 -3.41 -10.16 -22.06
C ASN A 29 -2.86 -11.09 -20.95
N VAL A 30 -1.57 -11.47 -21.06
CA VAL A 30 -0.89 -12.26 -20.02
C VAL A 30 -0.86 -11.52 -18.69
N ILE A 31 -0.51 -10.23 -18.68
CA ILE A 31 -0.50 -9.42 -17.46
C ILE A 31 -1.88 -9.39 -16.79
N LYS A 32 -2.95 -9.20 -17.57
CA LYS A 32 -4.33 -9.23 -17.04
C LYS A 32 -4.70 -10.58 -16.45
N GLN A 33 -4.35 -11.68 -17.14
CA GLN A 33 -4.60 -13.02 -16.62
C GLN A 33 -3.85 -13.31 -15.32
N LEU A 34 -2.63 -12.75 -15.13
CA LEU A 34 -1.91 -12.87 -13.86
C LEU A 34 -2.70 -12.22 -12.71
N PHE A 35 -3.37 -11.09 -12.94
CA PHE A 35 -4.20 -10.45 -11.92
C PHE A 35 -5.38 -11.35 -11.51
N ASP A 36 -5.99 -12.04 -12.48
CA ASP A 36 -7.10 -12.97 -12.22
C ASP A 36 -6.64 -14.25 -11.50
N ILE A 37 -5.41 -14.74 -11.80
CA ILE A 37 -4.83 -15.93 -11.18
C ILE A 37 -4.44 -15.67 -9.72
N TYR A 38 -4.03 -14.44 -9.39
CA TYR A 38 -3.58 -14.05 -8.05
C TYR A 38 -4.44 -12.92 -7.46
N PRO A 39 -5.73 -13.18 -7.17
CA PRO A 39 -6.69 -12.13 -6.78
C PRO A 39 -6.40 -11.49 -5.42
N ASN A 40 -5.63 -12.18 -4.56
CA ASN A 40 -5.27 -11.67 -3.24
C ASN A 40 -4.01 -10.77 -3.25
N THR A 41 -3.46 -10.48 -4.43
CA THR A 41 -2.30 -9.60 -4.55
C THR A 41 -2.69 -8.16 -4.25
N ILE A 42 -2.01 -7.56 -3.29
CA ILE A 42 -2.20 -6.16 -2.89
C ILE A 42 -1.44 -5.23 -3.84
N GLU A 43 -0.23 -5.63 -4.20
CA GLU A 43 0.64 -4.86 -5.08
C GLU A 43 1.38 -5.74 -6.08
N TRP A 44 1.42 -5.26 -7.31
CA TRP A 44 2.27 -5.79 -8.36
C TRP A 44 3.41 -4.83 -8.65
N TRP A 45 4.62 -5.34 -8.68
CA TRP A 45 5.82 -4.58 -8.99
C TRP A 45 6.49 -5.11 -10.25
N LEU A 46 7.13 -4.23 -10.98
CA LEU A 46 8.03 -4.59 -12.09
C LEU A 46 9.08 -3.50 -12.30
N SER A 47 10.13 -3.85 -13.03
CA SER A 47 11.08 -2.87 -13.58
C SER A 47 11.23 -3.07 -15.08
N THR A 48 11.54 -1.99 -15.78
CA THR A 48 11.83 -2.01 -17.21
C THR A 48 12.90 -0.98 -17.57
N ILE A 49 13.42 -1.07 -18.78
CA ILE A 49 14.38 -0.11 -19.30
C ILE A 49 13.64 1.17 -19.71
N LYS A 50 14.08 2.32 -19.18
CA LYS A 50 13.48 3.64 -19.44
C LYS A 50 13.42 3.98 -20.93
N GLN A 51 14.45 3.60 -21.68
CA GLN A 51 14.59 3.85 -23.11
C GLN A 51 13.66 2.96 -23.97
N GLU A 52 13.11 1.91 -23.40
CA GLU A 52 12.14 1.03 -24.05
C GLU A 52 10.70 1.57 -23.90
N GLU A 53 10.39 2.69 -24.56
CA GLU A 53 9.11 3.40 -24.45
C GLU A 53 7.89 2.50 -24.68
N LYS A 54 8.00 1.50 -25.57
CA LYS A 54 6.91 0.55 -25.84
C LYS A 54 6.57 -0.28 -24.61
N ASN A 55 7.58 -0.67 -23.83
CA ASN A 55 7.38 -1.42 -22.59
C ASN A 55 6.79 -0.51 -21.51
N CYS A 56 7.30 0.71 -21.36
CA CYS A 56 6.74 1.70 -20.44
C CYS A 56 5.23 1.91 -20.72
N HIS A 57 4.89 2.20 -21.97
CA HIS A 57 3.48 2.36 -22.40
C HIS A 57 2.62 1.10 -22.18
N LEU A 58 3.18 -0.11 -22.41
CA LEU A 58 2.48 -1.37 -22.13
C LEU A 58 2.06 -1.46 -20.66
N TYR A 59 2.98 -1.19 -19.74
CA TYR A 59 2.72 -1.30 -18.31
C TYR A 59 1.75 -0.23 -17.83
N GLU A 60 1.90 1.02 -18.27
CA GLU A 60 0.96 2.10 -17.99
C GLU A 60 -0.47 1.77 -18.45
N LYS A 61 -0.60 1.21 -19.67
CA LYS A 61 -1.89 0.73 -20.18
C LYS A 61 -2.49 -0.43 -19.37
N CYS A 62 -1.66 -1.22 -18.67
CA CYS A 62 -2.11 -2.26 -17.75
C CYS A 62 -2.43 -1.72 -16.34
N GLY A 63 -2.33 -0.41 -16.11
CA GLY A 63 -2.67 0.27 -14.86
C GLY A 63 -1.53 0.35 -13.87
N PHE A 64 -0.28 0.17 -14.31
CA PHE A 64 0.89 0.43 -13.50
C PHE A 64 1.22 1.92 -13.48
N VAL A 65 1.71 2.40 -12.34
CA VAL A 65 2.17 3.77 -12.14
C VAL A 65 3.67 3.75 -11.86
N ARG A 66 4.40 4.68 -12.46
CA ARG A 66 5.84 4.82 -12.24
C ARG A 66 6.11 5.34 -10.82
N THR A 67 7.03 4.72 -10.08
CA THR A 67 7.34 5.10 -8.69
C THR A 67 8.18 6.36 -8.57
N GLY A 68 8.91 6.71 -9.63
CA GLY A 68 9.90 7.79 -9.62
C GLY A 68 11.32 7.31 -9.35
N ASP A 69 11.51 6.10 -8.84
CA ASP A 69 12.85 5.52 -8.62
C ASP A 69 13.49 5.13 -9.94
N GLU A 70 14.79 5.39 -10.05
CA GLU A 70 15.59 5.06 -11.23
C GLU A 70 16.95 4.49 -10.81
N ILE A 71 17.43 3.49 -11.55
CA ILE A 71 18.78 2.96 -11.40
C ILE A 71 19.51 3.09 -12.74
N VAL A 72 20.52 3.94 -12.79
CA VAL A 72 21.42 4.05 -13.95
C VAL A 72 22.35 2.85 -13.94
N VAL A 73 22.20 1.95 -14.93
CA VAL A 73 23.03 0.75 -15.08
C VAL A 73 24.29 1.09 -15.90
N ASN A 74 24.13 1.85 -16.98
CA ASN A 74 25.20 2.38 -17.82
C ASN A 74 24.68 3.57 -18.65
N GLU A 75 25.53 4.11 -19.52
CA GLU A 75 25.20 5.27 -20.36
C GLU A 75 23.93 5.10 -21.23
N ASN A 76 23.60 3.88 -21.61
CA ASN A 76 22.51 3.56 -22.52
C ASN A 76 21.33 2.84 -21.83
N MET A 77 21.42 2.55 -20.53
CA MET A 77 20.42 1.78 -19.82
C MET A 77 20.14 2.34 -18.43
N THR A 78 18.92 2.79 -18.23
CA THR A 78 18.35 3.18 -16.94
C THR A 78 17.14 2.30 -16.65
N LEU A 79 17.10 1.67 -15.49
CA LEU A 79 15.90 0.95 -15.02
C LEU A 79 14.96 1.92 -14.35
N VAL A 80 13.67 1.74 -14.61
CA VAL A 80 12.57 2.43 -13.96
C VAL A 80 11.63 1.40 -13.35
N PHE A 81 11.01 1.79 -12.24
CA PHE A 81 10.16 0.91 -11.47
C PHE A 81 8.70 1.34 -11.58
N TYR A 82 7.84 0.35 -11.61
CA TYR A 82 6.40 0.52 -11.72
C TYR A 82 5.71 -0.30 -10.64
N VAL A 83 4.63 0.24 -10.10
CA VAL A 83 3.75 -0.42 -9.14
C VAL A 83 2.30 -0.33 -9.61
N LYS A 84 1.54 -1.39 -9.38
CA LYS A 84 0.08 -1.38 -9.43
C LYS A 84 -0.43 -1.82 -8.07
N SER A 85 -0.96 -0.87 -7.30
CA SER A 85 -1.55 -1.12 -5.98
C SER A 85 -3.08 -1.21 -6.10
N TYR A 86 -3.66 -2.09 -5.31
CA TYR A 86 -5.10 -2.21 -5.11
C TYR A 86 -5.55 -1.60 -3.77
N ILE A 87 -4.62 -0.96 -3.04
CA ILE A 87 -4.96 -0.19 -1.85
C ILE A 87 -5.44 1.18 -2.28
N GLU A 88 -6.65 1.51 -1.88
CA GLU A 88 -7.23 2.83 -2.05
C GLU A 88 -7.05 3.64 -0.76
N VAL A 89 -6.62 4.89 -0.89
CA VAL A 89 -6.48 5.82 0.24
C VAL A 89 -7.54 6.89 0.12
N ARG A 90 -8.41 7.01 1.14
CA ARG A 90 -9.42 8.06 1.19
C ARG A 90 -9.49 8.74 2.54
N ARG A 91 -10.15 9.88 2.57
CA ARG A 91 -10.46 10.58 3.83
C ARG A 91 -11.35 9.69 4.70
N PHE A 92 -11.05 9.69 5.99
CA PHE A 92 -11.90 9.10 7.02
C PHE A 92 -13.27 9.77 7.02
N LYS A 93 -14.30 8.98 7.26
CA LYS A 93 -15.68 9.41 7.51
C LYS A 93 -16.11 8.93 8.88
N GLU A 94 -17.09 9.60 9.48
CA GLU A 94 -17.58 9.25 10.82
C GLU A 94 -18.08 7.80 10.91
N GLU A 95 -18.69 7.29 9.85
CA GLU A 95 -19.15 5.90 9.72
C GLU A 95 -18.03 4.87 9.83
N ASP A 96 -16.77 5.23 9.53
CA ASP A 96 -15.60 4.35 9.62
C ASP A 96 -15.12 4.13 11.07
N ALA A 97 -15.56 4.98 12.00
CA ALA A 97 -14.98 5.08 13.34
C ALA A 97 -14.98 3.76 14.11
N LYS A 98 -16.00 2.94 13.94
CA LYS A 98 -16.11 1.62 14.58
C LYS A 98 -15.09 0.65 14.00
N GLU A 99 -14.93 0.62 12.69
CA GLU A 99 -13.98 -0.28 12.00
C GLU A 99 -12.54 0.13 12.28
N VAL A 100 -12.22 1.42 12.19
CA VAL A 100 -10.93 2.00 12.56
C VAL A 100 -10.58 1.69 14.03
N ARG A 101 -11.53 1.85 14.95
CA ARG A 101 -11.33 1.48 16.36
C ARG A 101 -10.98 0.00 16.50
N ASN A 102 -11.68 -0.89 15.82
CA ASN A 102 -11.42 -2.33 15.90
C ASN A 102 -10.05 -2.69 15.34
N LEU A 103 -9.64 -2.08 14.22
CA LEU A 103 -8.32 -2.22 13.62
C LEU A 103 -7.23 -1.80 14.61
N ILE A 104 -7.35 -0.64 15.25
CA ILE A 104 -6.38 -0.14 16.23
C ILE A 104 -6.28 -1.08 17.43
N VAL A 105 -7.40 -1.55 17.95
CA VAL A 105 -7.42 -2.49 19.09
C VAL A 105 -6.78 -3.84 18.73
N ARG A 106 -6.99 -4.35 17.52
CA ARG A 106 -6.27 -5.53 17.04
C ARG A 106 -4.76 -5.30 17.05
N ASN A 107 -4.29 -4.16 16.56
CA ASN A 107 -2.87 -3.81 16.60
C ASN A 107 -2.32 -3.77 18.03
N PHE A 108 -3.05 -3.20 18.99
CA PHE A 108 -2.63 -3.23 20.39
C PHE A 108 -2.43 -4.67 20.88
N LEU A 109 -3.37 -5.57 20.59
CA LEU A 109 -3.38 -6.93 21.12
C LEU A 109 -2.44 -7.88 20.37
N GLU A 110 -2.36 -7.77 19.05
CA GLU A 110 -1.64 -8.73 18.19
C GLU A 110 -0.19 -8.30 17.88
N ILE A 111 0.07 -7.00 17.80
CA ILE A 111 1.39 -6.45 17.44
C ILE A 111 2.06 -5.82 18.64
N ASN A 112 1.50 -4.73 19.19
CA ASN A 112 2.15 -3.92 20.22
C ASN A 112 2.30 -4.67 21.56
N SER A 113 1.46 -5.68 21.81
CA SER A 113 1.58 -6.52 23.00
C SER A 113 2.91 -7.29 23.08
N LYS A 114 3.56 -7.52 21.93
CA LYS A 114 4.88 -8.19 21.87
C LYS A 114 6.00 -7.33 22.45
N ASP A 115 5.88 -6.01 22.29
CA ASP A 115 6.89 -5.04 22.74
C ASP A 115 6.56 -4.43 24.12
N TYR A 116 5.27 -4.16 24.36
CA TYR A 116 4.80 -3.44 25.57
C TYR A 116 4.13 -4.33 26.61
N GLY A 117 3.95 -5.62 26.32
CA GLY A 117 3.31 -6.61 27.18
C GLY A 117 1.78 -6.62 27.05
N ILE A 118 1.21 -7.82 27.09
CA ILE A 118 -0.23 -8.05 26.85
C ILE A 118 -1.12 -7.31 27.85
N SER A 119 -0.76 -7.33 29.15
CA SER A 119 -1.57 -6.67 30.20
C SER A 119 -1.70 -5.15 30.01
N ALA A 120 -0.65 -4.49 29.53
CA ALA A 120 -0.69 -3.06 29.23
C ALA A 120 -1.60 -2.78 28.04
N MET A 121 -1.47 -3.58 26.97
CA MET A 121 -2.26 -3.43 25.76
C MET A 121 -3.73 -3.78 25.96
N GLU A 122 -4.07 -4.77 26.77
CA GLU A 122 -5.45 -5.06 27.18
C GLU A 122 -6.11 -3.90 27.92
N LYS A 123 -5.38 -3.25 28.84
CA LYS A 123 -5.87 -2.05 29.55
C LYS A 123 -6.13 -0.91 28.56
N LEU A 124 -5.23 -0.71 27.61
CA LEU A 124 -5.38 0.33 26.57
C LEU A 124 -6.56 0.02 25.66
N ALA A 125 -6.70 -1.23 25.20
CA ALA A 125 -7.80 -1.69 24.36
C ALA A 125 -9.18 -1.48 24.99
N LYS A 126 -9.30 -1.69 26.32
CA LYS A 126 -10.55 -1.47 27.07
C LYS A 126 -11.01 -0.01 27.09
N VAL A 127 -10.06 0.93 27.12
CA VAL A 127 -10.38 2.36 27.19
C VAL A 127 -10.36 3.04 25.82
N TYR A 128 -9.90 2.33 24.77
CA TYR A 128 -9.87 2.86 23.41
C TYR A 128 -11.22 2.62 22.72
N ASN A 129 -12.04 3.64 22.70
CA ASN A 129 -13.40 3.61 22.19
C ASN A 129 -13.55 4.43 20.88
N VAL A 130 -14.74 4.42 20.29
CA VAL A 130 -15.07 5.16 19.08
C VAL A 130 -14.88 6.66 19.25
N GLU A 131 -15.21 7.22 20.42
CA GLU A 131 -15.04 8.64 20.71
C GLU A 131 -13.59 9.10 20.59
N LYS A 132 -12.62 8.24 20.96
CA LYS A 132 -11.19 8.56 20.80
C LYS A 132 -10.79 8.66 19.33
N VAL A 133 -11.35 7.81 18.46
CA VAL A 133 -11.12 7.90 17.00
C VAL A 133 -11.70 9.21 16.48
N LEU A 134 -12.94 9.52 16.82
CA LEU A 134 -13.62 10.75 16.40
C LEU A 134 -12.91 12.00 16.92
N ASN A 135 -12.41 11.96 18.16
CA ASN A 135 -11.62 13.05 18.70
C ASN A 135 -10.33 13.30 17.90
N VAL A 136 -9.60 12.26 17.50
CA VAL A 136 -8.41 12.43 16.62
C VAL A 136 -8.84 13.01 15.28
N ALA A 137 -9.90 12.50 14.68
CA ALA A 137 -10.42 12.96 13.39
C ALA A 137 -10.93 14.41 13.41
N SER A 138 -11.29 14.95 14.60
CA SER A 138 -11.78 16.33 14.75
C SER A 138 -10.69 17.39 14.59
N TYR A 139 -9.41 17.04 14.87
CA TYR A 139 -8.29 17.99 14.77
C TYR A 139 -7.20 17.56 13.78
N ALA A 140 -7.20 16.30 13.36
CA ALA A 140 -6.23 15.75 12.42
C ALA A 140 -6.89 15.35 11.09
N HIS A 141 -6.13 15.41 10.02
CA HIS A 141 -6.54 14.87 8.74
C HIS A 141 -6.36 13.35 8.75
N MET A 142 -7.41 12.63 9.12
CA MET A 142 -7.40 11.17 9.16
C MET A 142 -7.74 10.57 7.79
N TYR A 143 -7.04 9.51 7.44
CA TYR A 143 -7.22 8.71 6.24
C TYR A 143 -7.41 7.25 6.60
N VAL A 144 -8.12 6.52 5.76
CA VAL A 144 -8.25 5.07 5.80
C VAL A 144 -7.67 4.47 4.52
N PHE A 145 -7.11 3.28 4.65
CA PHE A 145 -6.58 2.48 3.57
C PHE A 145 -7.52 1.32 3.35
N GLU A 146 -8.04 1.18 2.14
CA GLU A 146 -9.00 0.15 1.79
C GLU A 146 -8.39 -0.86 0.82
N PHE A 147 -8.71 -2.12 1.03
CA PHE A 147 -8.44 -3.21 0.10
C PHE A 147 -9.71 -4.06 0.01
N ASP A 148 -10.21 -4.26 -1.21
CA ASP A 148 -11.45 -5.02 -1.47
C ASP A 148 -12.64 -4.56 -0.60
N GLY A 149 -12.81 -3.23 -0.48
CA GLY A 149 -13.91 -2.61 0.27
C GLY A 149 -13.82 -2.75 1.80
N LYS A 150 -12.69 -3.20 2.34
CA LYS A 150 -12.43 -3.30 3.79
C LYS A 150 -11.35 -2.32 4.20
N ILE A 151 -11.51 -1.70 5.36
CA ILE A 151 -10.47 -0.86 5.94
C ILE A 151 -9.36 -1.75 6.51
N VAL A 152 -8.18 -1.67 5.90
CA VAL A 152 -6.99 -2.46 6.26
C VAL A 152 -5.94 -1.64 6.99
N GLY A 153 -6.09 -0.31 6.97
CA GLY A 153 -5.18 0.58 7.68
C GLY A 153 -5.78 1.96 7.91
N THR A 154 -5.14 2.72 8.78
CA THR A 154 -5.46 4.12 9.06
C THR A 154 -4.19 4.91 9.33
N GLY A 155 -4.24 6.21 9.12
CA GLY A 155 -3.19 7.15 9.46
C GLY A 155 -3.74 8.57 9.51
N SER A 156 -3.14 9.40 10.35
CA SER A 156 -3.55 10.79 10.50
C SER A 156 -2.35 11.72 10.40
N ILE A 157 -2.60 12.91 9.87
CA ILE A 157 -1.63 14.00 9.83
C ILE A 157 -2.22 15.24 10.50
N SER A 158 -1.45 15.90 11.33
CA SER A 158 -1.81 17.15 11.98
C SER A 158 -0.63 18.10 11.98
N SER A 159 -0.86 19.39 12.28
CA SER A 159 0.22 20.33 12.54
C SER A 159 0.98 19.94 13.81
N PHE A 160 2.30 20.08 13.80
CA PHE A 160 3.12 19.86 14.97
C PHE A 160 3.03 21.09 15.88
N TRP A 161 2.34 20.93 17.02
CA TRP A 161 2.13 21.99 18.04
C TRP A 161 1.61 23.33 17.44
N GLY A 162 0.77 23.25 16.37
CA GLY A 162 0.24 24.43 15.71
C GLY A 162 1.21 25.12 14.72
N SER A 163 2.31 24.46 14.38
CA SER A 163 3.27 24.94 13.36
C SER A 163 2.61 25.00 11.98
N GLU A 164 2.92 26.03 11.20
CA GLU A 164 2.49 26.15 9.80
C GLU A 164 3.39 25.36 8.83
N THR A 165 4.60 24.99 9.26
CA THR A 165 5.62 24.36 8.42
C THR A 165 5.97 22.93 8.79
N GLU A 166 5.54 22.48 9.98
CA GLU A 166 5.83 21.14 10.49
C GLU A 166 4.55 20.35 10.73
N SER A 167 4.60 19.06 10.38
CA SER A 167 3.49 18.14 10.56
C SER A 167 3.92 16.93 11.38
N ILE A 168 2.97 16.34 12.09
CA ILE A 168 3.15 15.09 12.82
C ILE A 168 2.22 14.02 12.25
N LEU A 169 2.74 12.82 12.12
CA LEU A 169 1.95 11.64 11.79
C LEU A 169 1.43 10.99 13.07
N LEU A 170 0.16 10.69 13.11
CA LEU A 170 -0.55 10.12 14.25
C LEU A 170 -1.32 8.87 13.84
N SER A 171 -1.49 7.95 14.79
CA SER A 171 -2.40 6.80 14.65
C SER A 171 -2.20 6.01 13.36
N ILE A 172 -0.92 5.72 13.00
CA ILE A 172 -0.62 4.87 11.84
C ILE A 172 -0.71 3.42 12.30
N PHE A 173 -1.71 2.72 11.79
CA PHE A 173 -1.95 1.31 12.04
C PHE A 173 -2.35 0.61 10.75
N VAL A 174 -1.82 -0.60 10.57
CA VAL A 174 -2.19 -1.50 9.47
C VAL A 174 -2.53 -2.86 10.07
N LEU A 175 -3.52 -3.55 9.52
CA LEU A 175 -3.85 -4.89 9.99
C LEU A 175 -2.65 -5.83 9.86
N PRO A 176 -2.45 -6.77 10.81
CA PRO A 176 -1.27 -7.65 10.85
C PRO A 176 -1.03 -8.49 9.59
N GLU A 177 -2.08 -8.75 8.83
CA GLU A 177 -2.06 -9.53 7.59
C GLU A 177 -1.69 -8.70 6.34
N PHE A 178 -1.50 -7.38 6.48
CA PHE A 178 -1.10 -6.39 5.46
C PHE A 178 0.22 -5.69 5.87
#